data_889757dfc722f43a4fd4e7de1317d443
#
_entry.id   889757dfc722f43a4fd4e7de1317d443
#
_cell.length_a   1.000
_cell.length_b   1.000
_cell.length_c   1.000
_cell.angle_alpha   90.00
_cell.angle_beta   90.00
_cell.angle_gamma   90.00
#
_symmetry.space_group_name_H-M   'P 1'
#
loop_
_entity.id
_entity.type
_entity.pdbx_description
1 polymer ?
#
loop_
_entity_poly.entity_id
_entity_poly.type
_entity_poly.pdbx_seq_one_letter_code
_entity_poly.pdbx_strand_id
1 'polypeptide(L)'
;QLRYESIWETVRDCNIVIENLKGRNSEVAAGTLAAAFSIKGICYFNLLRSWCQPWDNDLADELPGIPVVDVFDITAKPLRGTLRQTYEYTDEQFRNALALNPSDKTYIFTEWIIKAYRARLAFWCCDWDRAEEICRDIIENSGYSLTPISGYEAMINSKYDASGEVLVRSHINNSSELDWYFSYMKGYLSSRPACASLIRLYGDNPEADVRYAACFDRKRMNVKTPECKVRLSEIVLMLSESLYHLGDEEGALRWLNELRRNRIEGAEDLAAATLPAVRKGDRIVVDALGNPVTPLLQAIFDERRKEMFMEGDRWFELKRNGRPEWWVISNGLKYTTRKYLYTAPISKDDIDLNPGLEQNPGYVY
;
A
#
# COMPACT_ATOMS: atom_id res chain seq x y z
N GLN A 1 9.91 9.32 -3.74
CA GLN A 1 9.72 8.46 -4.93
C GLN A 1 10.75 7.35 -4.86
N LEU A 2 10.31 6.09 -4.87
CA LEU A 2 11.21 4.92 -4.97
C LEU A 2 11.98 5.03 -6.29
N ARG A 3 13.30 4.84 -6.23
CA ARG A 3 14.15 4.77 -7.42
C ARG A 3 14.25 3.31 -7.85
N TYR A 4 14.08 3.05 -9.12
CA TYR A 4 14.20 1.70 -9.70
C TYR A 4 15.53 1.04 -9.33
N GLU A 5 16.63 1.76 -9.53
CA GLU A 5 17.98 1.33 -9.20
C GLU A 5 18.14 0.92 -7.73
N SER A 6 17.68 1.77 -6.80
CA SER A 6 17.82 1.49 -5.35
C SER A 6 17.05 0.24 -4.90
N ILE A 7 15.93 -0.08 -5.58
CA ILE A 7 15.21 -1.32 -5.31
C ILE A 7 16.04 -2.52 -5.78
N TRP A 8 16.64 -2.45 -6.96
CA TRP A 8 17.49 -3.52 -7.48
C TRP A 8 18.78 -3.71 -6.69
N GLU A 9 19.37 -2.62 -6.18
CA GLU A 9 20.50 -2.71 -5.22
C GLU A 9 20.09 -3.49 -3.97
N THR A 10 18.90 -3.20 -3.43
CA THR A 10 18.37 -3.93 -2.27
C THR A 10 18.09 -5.41 -2.59
N VAL A 11 17.54 -5.73 -3.75
CA VAL A 11 17.33 -7.11 -4.21
C VAL A 11 18.66 -7.85 -4.32
N ARG A 12 19.68 -7.23 -4.91
CA ARG A 12 21.04 -7.77 -4.97
C ARG A 12 21.56 -8.12 -3.57
N ASP A 13 21.46 -7.20 -2.63
CA ASP A 13 21.99 -7.39 -1.27
C ASP A 13 21.21 -8.52 -0.55
N CYS A 14 19.90 -8.61 -0.74
CA CYS A 14 19.11 -9.74 -0.26
C CYS A 14 19.58 -11.08 -0.85
N ASN A 15 19.84 -11.13 -2.16
CA ASN A 15 20.32 -12.37 -2.81
C ASN A 15 21.69 -12.80 -2.26
N ILE A 16 22.61 -11.85 -2.03
CA ILE A 16 23.91 -12.14 -1.41
C ILE A 16 23.73 -12.72 0.00
N VAL A 17 22.84 -12.14 0.81
CA VAL A 17 22.56 -12.64 2.17
C VAL A 17 21.96 -14.03 2.12
N ILE A 18 20.95 -14.26 1.27
CA ILE A 18 20.27 -15.54 1.13
C ILE A 18 21.26 -16.64 0.71
N GLU A 19 22.10 -16.37 -0.29
CA GLU A 19 23.06 -17.33 -0.78
C GLU A 19 24.12 -17.70 0.28
N ASN A 20 24.65 -16.71 1.01
CA ASN A 20 25.68 -16.93 2.02
C ASN A 20 25.17 -17.62 3.29
N LEU A 21 23.88 -17.50 3.60
CA LEU A 21 23.27 -18.11 4.77
C LEU A 21 22.56 -19.44 4.46
N LYS A 22 22.48 -19.82 3.19
CA LYS A 22 21.86 -21.10 2.78
C LYS A 22 22.51 -22.28 3.50
N GLY A 23 21.68 -23.09 4.18
CA GLY A 23 22.14 -24.26 4.94
C GLY A 23 22.73 -23.94 6.32
N ARG A 24 22.69 -22.68 6.79
CA ARG A 24 23.03 -22.32 8.17
C ARG A 24 21.81 -22.51 9.08
N ASN A 25 21.99 -23.23 10.19
CA ASN A 25 20.90 -23.67 11.07
C ASN A 25 20.88 -22.93 12.43
N SER A 26 21.48 -21.73 12.53
CA SER A 26 21.39 -20.95 13.74
C SER A 26 20.14 -20.07 13.75
N GLU A 27 19.61 -19.73 14.92
CA GLU A 27 18.47 -18.82 15.08
C GLU A 27 18.73 -17.45 14.45
N VAL A 28 19.95 -16.93 14.61
CA VAL A 28 20.40 -15.67 13.98
C VAL A 28 20.34 -15.77 12.45
N ALA A 29 20.79 -16.89 11.88
CA ALA A 29 20.72 -17.11 10.43
C ALA A 29 19.27 -17.20 9.96
N ALA A 30 18.40 -17.88 10.67
CA ALA A 30 16.98 -17.97 10.34
C ALA A 30 16.29 -16.60 10.37
N GLY A 31 16.50 -15.80 11.42
CA GLY A 31 15.96 -14.43 11.52
C GLY A 31 16.49 -13.51 10.40
N THR A 32 17.79 -13.59 10.09
CA THR A 32 18.41 -12.81 9.00
C THR A 32 17.86 -13.22 7.63
N LEU A 33 17.69 -14.53 7.40
CA LEU A 33 17.08 -15.05 6.17
C LEU A 33 15.62 -14.61 6.03
N ALA A 34 14.84 -14.68 7.11
CA ALA A 34 13.45 -14.22 7.10
C ALA A 34 13.35 -12.74 6.76
N ALA A 35 14.24 -11.91 7.31
CA ALA A 35 14.32 -10.48 6.98
C ALA A 35 14.71 -10.27 5.50
N ALA A 36 15.71 -11.01 4.99
CA ALA A 36 16.15 -10.89 3.60
C ALA A 36 15.04 -11.29 2.61
N PHE A 37 14.35 -12.41 2.84
CA PHE A 37 13.19 -12.80 2.03
C PHE A 37 12.05 -11.79 2.11
N SER A 38 11.76 -11.25 3.30
CA SER A 38 10.72 -10.24 3.49
C SER A 38 11.03 -8.95 2.72
N ILE A 39 12.25 -8.44 2.84
CA ILE A 39 12.71 -7.24 2.14
C ILE A 39 12.66 -7.46 0.63
N LYS A 40 13.12 -8.62 0.15
CA LYS A 40 13.07 -8.99 -1.27
C LYS A 40 11.62 -9.03 -1.77
N GLY A 41 10.70 -9.65 -1.02
CA GLY A 41 9.27 -9.66 -1.34
C GLY A 41 8.68 -8.27 -1.41
N ILE A 42 9.01 -7.37 -0.46
CA ILE A 42 8.57 -5.97 -0.46
C ILE A 42 9.14 -5.21 -1.68
N CYS A 43 10.38 -5.45 -2.05
CA CYS A 43 11.00 -4.87 -3.24
C CYS A 43 10.23 -5.28 -4.50
N TYR A 44 9.96 -6.57 -4.69
CA TYR A 44 9.20 -7.07 -5.84
C TYR A 44 7.75 -6.56 -5.84
N PHE A 45 7.09 -6.49 -4.70
CA PHE A 45 5.76 -5.88 -4.60
C PHE A 45 5.77 -4.39 -5.01
N ASN A 46 6.78 -3.63 -4.60
CA ASN A 46 6.94 -2.23 -5.02
C ASN A 46 7.25 -2.10 -6.52
N LEU A 47 8.07 -2.99 -7.08
CA LEU A 47 8.32 -3.07 -8.51
C LEU A 47 7.04 -3.40 -9.28
N LEU A 48 6.30 -4.42 -8.86
CA LEU A 48 5.03 -4.84 -9.46
C LEU A 48 4.04 -3.68 -9.52
N ARG A 49 3.74 -3.03 -8.39
CA ARG A 49 2.74 -1.97 -8.36
C ARG A 49 3.18 -0.66 -9.03
N SER A 50 4.48 -0.41 -9.17
CA SER A 50 5.00 0.84 -9.74
C SER A 50 5.33 0.72 -11.23
N TRP A 51 5.97 -0.37 -11.66
CA TRP A 51 6.50 -0.56 -13.02
C TRP A 51 5.75 -1.57 -13.88
N CYS A 52 4.72 -2.24 -13.35
CA CYS A 52 3.83 -3.07 -14.15
C CYS A 52 2.48 -2.39 -14.36
N GLN A 53 1.70 -2.86 -15.33
CA GLN A 53 0.30 -2.51 -15.47
C GLN A 53 -0.49 -2.94 -14.22
N PRO A 54 -1.67 -2.37 -13.93
CA PRO A 54 -2.56 -2.93 -12.93
C PRO A 54 -2.85 -4.39 -13.23
N TRP A 55 -3.18 -5.14 -12.17
CA TRP A 55 -3.58 -6.52 -12.34
C TRP A 55 -4.84 -6.64 -13.20
N ASP A 56 -4.84 -7.63 -14.06
CA ASP A 56 -5.96 -8.03 -14.90
C ASP A 56 -5.95 -9.56 -14.97
N ASN A 57 -7.01 -10.20 -14.49
CA ASN A 57 -7.08 -11.66 -14.38
C ASN A 57 -6.96 -12.36 -15.75
N ASP A 58 -7.51 -11.75 -16.80
CA ASP A 58 -7.53 -12.31 -18.13
C ASP A 58 -6.20 -12.12 -18.86
N LEU A 59 -5.46 -11.08 -18.50
CA LEU A 59 -4.21 -10.68 -19.17
C LEU A 59 -2.95 -10.89 -18.32
N ALA A 60 -3.07 -11.44 -17.10
CA ALA A 60 -1.93 -11.57 -16.17
C ALA A 60 -0.81 -12.47 -16.72
N ASP A 61 -1.12 -13.39 -17.62
CA ASP A 61 -0.16 -14.27 -18.28
C ASP A 61 0.47 -13.68 -19.56
N GLU A 62 -0.06 -12.52 -20.01
CA GLU A 62 0.41 -11.82 -21.23
C GLU A 62 1.12 -10.51 -20.91
N LEU A 63 0.61 -9.75 -19.92
CA LEU A 63 1.17 -8.45 -19.54
C LEU A 63 2.57 -8.60 -18.92
N PRO A 64 3.50 -7.71 -19.30
CA PRO A 64 4.87 -7.79 -18.80
C PRO A 64 4.95 -7.49 -17.30
N GLY A 65 5.55 -8.41 -16.57
CA GLY A 65 5.90 -8.31 -15.16
C GLY A 65 7.26 -7.67 -14.93
N ILE A 66 7.98 -8.16 -13.92
CA ILE A 66 9.34 -7.74 -13.54
C ILE A 66 10.31 -8.91 -13.78
N PRO A 67 11.57 -8.64 -14.16
CA PRO A 67 12.59 -9.68 -14.22
C PRO A 67 12.74 -10.42 -12.89
N VAL A 68 12.79 -11.75 -12.90
CA VAL A 68 13.07 -12.56 -11.71
C VAL A 68 14.59 -12.74 -11.58
N VAL A 69 15.14 -12.34 -10.43
CA VAL A 69 16.58 -12.38 -10.14
C VAL A 69 16.82 -13.04 -8.78
N ASP A 70 17.32 -14.28 -8.80
CA ASP A 70 17.57 -15.07 -7.59
C ASP A 70 19.02 -15.06 -7.11
N VAL A 71 19.95 -14.77 -8.00
CA VAL A 71 21.37 -14.77 -7.71
C VAL A 71 22.01 -13.48 -8.17
N PHE A 72 23.10 -13.10 -7.50
CA PHE A 72 23.90 -11.96 -7.92
C PHE A 72 24.85 -12.37 -9.05
N ASP A 73 24.54 -11.95 -10.27
CA ASP A 73 25.40 -12.13 -11.46
C ASP A 73 25.41 -10.83 -12.26
N ILE A 74 26.57 -10.17 -12.30
CA ILE A 74 26.77 -8.90 -13.01
C ILE A 74 26.72 -9.03 -14.54
N THR A 75 26.79 -10.24 -15.05
CA THR A 75 26.75 -10.51 -16.49
C THR A 75 25.35 -10.89 -16.97
N ALA A 76 24.45 -11.20 -16.04
CA ALA A 76 23.08 -11.60 -16.36
C ALA A 76 22.30 -10.45 -16.99
N LYS A 77 21.50 -10.77 -17.98
CA LYS A 77 20.56 -9.86 -18.65
C LYS A 77 19.14 -10.41 -18.53
N PRO A 78 18.55 -10.38 -17.33
CA PRO A 78 17.24 -10.97 -17.11
C PRO A 78 16.17 -10.19 -17.86
N LEU A 79 15.23 -10.91 -18.46
CA LEU A 79 14.08 -10.34 -19.16
C LEU A 79 12.86 -10.31 -18.26
N ARG A 80 11.90 -9.50 -18.64
CA ARG A 80 10.61 -9.43 -17.94
C ARG A 80 9.86 -10.76 -18.13
N GLY A 81 9.38 -11.30 -17.03
CA GLY A 81 8.35 -12.34 -17.06
C GLY A 81 6.96 -11.74 -17.21
N THR A 82 5.92 -12.50 -16.86
CA THR A 82 4.53 -12.02 -16.85
C THR A 82 4.15 -11.42 -15.51
N LEU A 83 2.99 -10.73 -15.45
CA LEU A 83 2.44 -10.27 -14.19
C LEU A 83 2.22 -11.42 -13.21
N ARG A 84 1.66 -12.55 -13.70
CA ARG A 84 1.41 -13.74 -12.89
C ARG A 84 2.71 -14.31 -12.32
N GLN A 85 3.73 -14.46 -13.13
CA GLN A 85 5.04 -14.91 -12.66
C GLN A 85 5.62 -13.98 -11.60
N THR A 86 5.46 -12.67 -11.75
CA THR A 86 5.91 -11.69 -10.75
C THR A 86 5.12 -11.82 -9.44
N TYR A 87 3.81 -12.02 -9.52
CA TYR A 87 2.95 -12.24 -8.35
C TYR A 87 3.38 -13.50 -7.60
N GLU A 88 3.45 -14.63 -8.29
CA GLU A 88 3.80 -15.92 -7.72
C GLU A 88 5.20 -15.91 -7.08
N TYR A 89 6.16 -15.32 -7.77
CA TYR A 89 7.51 -15.15 -7.23
C TYR A 89 7.54 -14.27 -5.98
N THR A 90 6.78 -13.18 -5.98
CA THR A 90 6.69 -12.28 -4.81
C THR A 90 6.05 -12.99 -3.62
N ASP A 91 4.95 -13.73 -3.83
CA ASP A 91 4.29 -14.53 -2.80
C ASP A 91 5.22 -15.62 -2.24
N GLU A 92 6.02 -16.24 -3.11
CA GLU A 92 7.02 -17.23 -2.70
C GLU A 92 8.05 -16.63 -1.73
N GLN A 93 8.53 -15.41 -1.97
CA GLN A 93 9.47 -14.76 -1.05
C GLN A 93 8.84 -14.61 0.36
N PHE A 94 7.59 -14.18 0.45
CA PHE A 94 6.90 -14.07 1.73
C PHE A 94 6.65 -15.44 2.38
N ARG A 95 6.32 -16.47 1.61
CA ARG A 95 6.18 -17.84 2.13
C ARG A 95 7.51 -18.39 2.66
N ASN A 96 8.61 -18.15 1.95
CA ASN A 96 9.95 -18.54 2.40
C ASN A 96 10.33 -17.85 3.71
N ALA A 97 9.98 -16.55 3.87
CA ALA A 97 10.18 -15.84 5.11
C ALA A 97 9.34 -16.44 6.26
N LEU A 98 8.06 -16.72 6.03
CA LEU A 98 7.16 -17.30 7.03
C LEU A 98 7.57 -18.72 7.45
N ALA A 99 8.12 -19.52 6.53
CA ALA A 99 8.60 -20.88 6.82
C ALA A 99 9.77 -20.92 7.83
N LEU A 100 10.43 -19.79 8.06
CA LEU A 100 11.50 -19.63 9.04
C LEU A 100 10.98 -19.27 10.44
N ASN A 101 9.65 -19.18 10.63
CA ASN A 101 8.99 -18.86 11.90
C ASN A 101 9.55 -17.59 12.60
N PRO A 102 9.53 -16.43 11.96
CA PRO A 102 10.13 -15.20 12.47
C PRO A 102 9.32 -14.65 13.65
N SER A 103 9.70 -15.02 14.87
CA SER A 103 9.07 -14.57 16.11
C SER A 103 9.85 -13.46 16.81
N ASP A 104 11.11 -13.28 16.47
CA ASP A 104 12.00 -12.31 17.12
C ASP A 104 11.77 -10.90 16.56
N LYS A 105 11.28 -10.02 17.43
CA LYS A 105 11.07 -8.60 17.13
C LYS A 105 12.34 -7.83 16.81
N THR A 106 13.52 -8.36 17.12
CA THR A 106 14.83 -7.77 16.79
C THR A 106 15.00 -7.56 15.29
N TYR A 107 14.39 -8.41 14.47
CA TYR A 107 14.49 -8.34 13.02
C TYR A 107 13.37 -7.54 12.35
N ILE A 108 12.53 -6.84 13.07
CA ILE A 108 11.40 -6.04 12.57
C ILE A 108 10.33 -6.93 11.89
N PHE A 109 10.71 -7.83 11.00
CA PHE A 109 9.81 -8.66 10.20
C PHE A 109 9.30 -9.85 11.01
N THR A 110 8.30 -9.58 11.87
CA THR A 110 7.54 -10.64 12.54
C THR A 110 6.57 -11.30 11.55
N GLU A 111 6.06 -12.48 11.90
CA GLU A 111 5.02 -13.18 11.15
C GLU A 111 3.89 -12.24 10.68
N TRP A 112 3.39 -11.39 11.57
CA TRP A 112 2.26 -10.51 11.29
C TRP A 112 2.58 -9.41 10.29
N ILE A 113 3.79 -8.88 10.32
CA ILE A 113 4.24 -7.89 9.34
C ILE A 113 4.39 -8.53 7.97
N ILE A 114 4.95 -9.75 7.91
CA ILE A 114 5.10 -10.49 6.64
C ILE A 114 3.73 -10.84 6.06
N LYS A 115 2.81 -11.34 6.88
CA LYS A 115 1.42 -11.60 6.49
C LYS A 115 0.73 -10.33 5.98
N ALA A 116 0.94 -9.18 6.63
CA ALA A 116 0.36 -7.93 6.18
C ALA A 116 0.85 -7.50 4.78
N TYR A 117 2.13 -7.65 4.48
CA TYR A 117 2.64 -7.41 3.13
C TYR A 117 2.14 -8.43 2.11
N ARG A 118 1.98 -9.69 2.51
CA ARG A 118 1.39 -10.74 1.69
C ARG A 118 -0.09 -10.45 1.39
N ALA A 119 -0.85 -9.97 2.38
CA ALA A 119 -2.22 -9.50 2.20
C ALA A 119 -2.30 -8.33 1.20
N ARG A 120 -1.39 -7.34 1.32
CA ARG A 120 -1.27 -6.23 0.35
C ARG A 120 -1.02 -6.72 -1.07
N LEU A 121 -0.17 -7.73 -1.22
CA LEU A 121 0.13 -8.34 -2.53
C LEU A 121 -1.11 -9.02 -3.11
N ALA A 122 -1.78 -9.89 -2.35
CA ALA A 122 -2.99 -10.57 -2.77
C ALA A 122 -4.10 -9.56 -3.14
N PHE A 123 -4.33 -8.58 -2.27
CA PHE A 123 -5.29 -7.50 -2.49
C PHE A 123 -4.98 -6.67 -3.76
N TRP A 124 -3.71 -6.36 -4.01
CA TRP A 124 -3.29 -5.66 -5.22
C TRP A 124 -3.56 -6.46 -6.48
N CYS A 125 -3.35 -7.78 -6.43
CA CYS A 125 -3.53 -8.69 -7.54
C CYS A 125 -4.95 -9.27 -7.62
N CYS A 126 -5.92 -8.70 -6.91
CA CYS A 126 -7.33 -9.12 -6.93
C CYS A 126 -7.54 -10.60 -6.55
N ASP A 127 -6.62 -11.18 -5.79
CA ASP A 127 -6.74 -12.50 -5.18
C ASP A 127 -7.53 -12.34 -3.86
N TRP A 128 -8.85 -12.14 -4.02
CA TRP A 128 -9.73 -11.74 -2.92
C TRP A 128 -9.86 -12.80 -1.83
N ASP A 129 -9.90 -14.08 -2.21
CA ASP A 129 -9.95 -15.21 -1.26
C ASP A 129 -8.72 -15.21 -0.36
N ARG A 130 -7.53 -15.08 -0.95
CA ARG A 130 -6.28 -15.03 -0.18
C ARG A 130 -6.14 -13.77 0.65
N ALA A 131 -6.57 -12.63 0.12
CA ALA A 131 -6.55 -11.37 0.86
C ALA A 131 -7.50 -11.45 2.07
N GLU A 132 -8.69 -11.99 1.89
CA GLU A 132 -9.67 -12.24 2.97
C GLU A 132 -9.09 -13.16 4.05
N GLU A 133 -8.59 -14.34 3.66
CA GLU A 133 -8.00 -15.32 4.57
C GLU A 133 -6.90 -14.71 5.44
N ILE A 134 -5.93 -14.04 4.83
CA ILE A 134 -4.78 -13.47 5.55
C ILE A 134 -5.19 -12.29 6.42
N CYS A 135 -6.07 -11.40 5.92
CA CYS A 135 -6.55 -10.26 6.70
C CYS A 135 -7.32 -10.72 7.94
N ARG A 136 -8.16 -11.73 7.81
CA ARG A 136 -8.91 -12.33 8.93
C ARG A 136 -7.96 -12.94 9.96
N ASP A 137 -6.99 -13.72 9.51
CA ASP A 137 -5.98 -14.31 10.39
C ASP A 137 -5.20 -13.25 11.20
N ILE A 138 -4.80 -12.14 10.56
CA ILE A 138 -4.14 -11.04 11.26
C ILE A 138 -5.06 -10.42 12.30
N ILE A 139 -6.32 -10.13 11.97
CA ILE A 139 -7.28 -9.48 12.87
C ILE A 139 -7.58 -10.36 14.07
N GLU A 140 -7.78 -11.66 13.85
CA GLU A 140 -8.20 -12.60 14.90
C GLU A 140 -7.06 -13.10 15.79
N ASN A 141 -5.85 -13.25 15.23
CA ASN A 141 -4.77 -13.99 15.90
C ASN A 141 -3.53 -13.16 16.23
N SER A 142 -3.38 -11.95 15.69
CA SER A 142 -2.16 -11.15 15.92
C SER A 142 -2.08 -10.48 17.29
N GLY A 143 -3.22 -10.32 17.97
CA GLY A 143 -3.32 -9.54 19.19
C GLY A 143 -3.34 -8.02 19.00
N TYR A 144 -3.22 -7.51 17.76
CA TYR A 144 -3.46 -6.09 17.46
C TYR A 144 -4.95 -5.78 17.51
N SER A 145 -5.30 -4.56 17.88
CA SER A 145 -6.67 -4.06 17.85
C SER A 145 -6.72 -2.65 17.27
N LEU A 146 -7.86 -2.27 16.70
CA LEU A 146 -8.04 -0.89 16.23
C LEU A 146 -7.87 0.07 17.39
N THR A 147 -7.10 1.11 17.17
CA THR A 147 -6.90 2.17 18.17
C THR A 147 -8.20 2.95 18.32
N PRO A 148 -8.74 3.08 19.54
CA PRO A 148 -9.96 3.84 19.75
C PRO A 148 -9.75 5.35 19.52
N ILE A 149 -10.84 6.10 19.33
CA ILE A 149 -10.84 7.55 19.09
C ILE A 149 -9.89 8.27 20.04
N SER A 150 -9.96 7.98 21.34
CA SER A 150 -9.15 8.63 22.39
C SER A 150 -7.63 8.43 22.25
N GLY A 151 -7.19 7.37 21.59
CA GLY A 151 -5.78 7.05 21.38
C GLY A 151 -5.25 7.40 19.97
N TYR A 152 -6.15 7.74 19.03
CA TYR A 152 -5.79 7.88 17.63
C TYR A 152 -4.76 8.98 17.37
N GLU A 153 -4.94 10.16 17.94
CA GLU A 153 -4.03 11.29 17.74
C GLU A 153 -2.62 11.00 18.26
N ALA A 154 -2.52 10.37 19.44
CA ALA A 154 -1.23 9.98 20.01
C ALA A 154 -0.53 8.94 19.13
N MET A 155 -1.27 7.94 18.64
CA MET A 155 -0.75 6.91 17.74
C MET A 155 -0.24 7.50 16.41
N ILE A 156 -1.05 8.33 15.76
CA ILE A 156 -0.71 8.84 14.42
C ILE A 156 0.46 9.83 14.44
N ASN A 157 0.61 10.57 15.54
CA ASN A 157 1.68 11.55 15.73
C ASN A 157 2.94 10.97 16.40
N SER A 158 2.92 9.71 16.85
CA SER A 158 4.11 9.04 17.36
C SER A 158 5.18 8.98 16.26
N LYS A 159 6.43 9.33 16.58
CA LYS A 159 7.53 9.38 15.62
C LYS A 159 8.38 8.10 15.61
N TYR A 160 8.53 7.48 16.77
CA TYR A 160 9.56 6.46 16.98
C TYR A 160 8.99 5.06 17.14
N ASP A 161 7.80 4.94 17.73
CA ASP A 161 7.24 3.66 18.12
C ASP A 161 6.09 3.21 17.23
N ALA A 162 6.07 1.95 16.87
CA ALA A 162 4.87 1.27 16.47
C ALA A 162 4.00 1.08 17.73
N SER A 163 2.87 1.76 17.81
CA SER A 163 1.95 1.72 18.95
C SER A 163 0.51 1.58 18.47
N GLY A 164 -0.36 1.12 19.34
CA GLY A 164 -1.75 0.86 19.00
C GLY A 164 -1.87 -0.16 17.87
N GLU A 165 -2.53 0.22 16.80
CA GLU A 165 -2.77 -0.63 15.63
C GLU A 165 -1.61 -0.65 14.61
N VAL A 166 -0.49 0.03 14.87
CA VAL A 166 0.64 0.11 13.93
C VAL A 166 1.50 -1.13 14.06
N LEU A 167 1.55 -1.95 13.01
CA LEU A 167 2.39 -3.14 12.93
C LEU A 167 3.85 -2.75 12.64
N VAL A 168 4.04 -1.85 11.67
CA VAL A 168 5.37 -1.35 11.30
C VAL A 168 5.29 0.07 10.74
N ARG A 169 6.33 0.86 11.00
CA ARG A 169 6.55 2.20 10.44
C ARG A 169 7.76 2.18 9.52
N SER A 170 7.81 3.15 8.61
CA SER A 170 9.05 3.47 7.91
C SER A 170 10.11 3.78 8.94
N HIS A 171 11.24 3.09 8.85
CA HIS A 171 12.29 3.22 9.84
C HIS A 171 13.44 4.10 9.31
N ILE A 172 13.73 5.16 10.04
CA ILE A 172 14.93 5.98 9.87
C ILE A 172 15.75 5.77 11.14
N ASN A 173 16.93 5.13 11.00
CA ASN A 173 17.75 4.74 12.14
C ASN A 173 18.40 5.90 12.91
N ASN A 174 18.31 7.11 12.38
CA ASN A 174 18.93 8.29 12.93
C ASN A 174 17.86 9.28 13.40
N SER A 175 17.79 9.52 14.70
CA SER A 175 16.82 10.43 15.29
C SER A 175 16.93 11.86 14.74
N SER A 176 18.14 12.32 14.45
CA SER A 176 18.37 13.65 13.88
C SER A 176 17.84 13.77 12.44
N GLU A 177 17.97 12.73 11.61
CA GLU A 177 17.40 12.69 10.27
C GLU A 177 15.89 12.64 10.31
N LEU A 178 15.33 11.86 11.24
CA LEU A 178 13.89 11.77 11.44
C LEU A 178 13.30 13.10 11.88
N ASP A 179 13.91 13.78 12.84
CA ASP A 179 13.49 15.11 13.32
C ASP A 179 13.60 16.17 12.22
N TRP A 180 14.70 16.12 11.44
CA TRP A 180 14.84 16.99 10.27
C TRP A 180 13.74 16.73 9.25
N TYR A 181 13.47 15.47 8.91
CA TYR A 181 12.41 15.11 7.96
C TYR A 181 11.04 15.62 8.42
N PHE A 182 10.65 15.37 9.67
CA PHE A 182 9.38 15.84 10.21
C PHE A 182 9.28 17.38 10.22
N SER A 183 10.36 18.07 10.59
CA SER A 183 10.39 19.53 10.58
C SER A 183 10.30 20.12 9.18
N TYR A 184 11.03 19.55 8.23
CA TYR A 184 10.98 19.93 6.82
C TYR A 184 9.57 19.70 6.23
N MET A 185 9.02 18.52 6.43
CA MET A 185 7.69 18.19 5.91
C MET A 185 6.59 19.04 6.55
N LYS A 186 6.67 19.34 7.83
CA LYS A 186 5.72 20.23 8.50
C LYS A 186 5.72 21.63 7.86
N GLY A 187 6.89 22.20 7.61
CA GLY A 187 7.00 23.50 6.93
C GLY A 187 6.48 23.44 5.50
N TYR A 188 6.79 22.38 4.77
CA TYR A 188 6.33 22.17 3.40
C TYR A 188 4.82 22.01 3.30
N LEU A 189 4.20 21.25 4.19
CA LEU A 189 2.77 20.92 4.17
C LEU A 189 1.89 22.05 4.73
N SER A 190 2.40 22.87 5.66
CA SER A 190 1.65 23.95 6.30
C SER A 190 1.15 25.02 5.31
N SER A 191 1.73 25.08 4.11
CA SER A 191 1.31 25.97 3.01
C SER A 191 0.42 25.30 1.97
N ARG A 192 0.04 24.02 2.17
CA ARG A 192 -0.71 23.24 1.18
C ARG A 192 -2.06 22.81 1.75
N PRO A 193 -3.17 23.38 1.25
CA PRO A 193 -4.50 23.00 1.69
C PRO A 193 -4.85 21.60 1.16
N ALA A 194 -5.67 20.88 1.94
CA ALA A 194 -6.28 19.65 1.47
C ALA A 194 -7.25 19.94 0.31
N CYS A 195 -7.35 19.00 -0.63
CA CYS A 195 -8.30 19.18 -1.72
C CYS A 195 -9.75 19.09 -1.24
N ALA A 196 -10.61 19.94 -1.81
CA ALA A 196 -12.01 20.04 -1.41
C ALA A 196 -12.78 18.70 -1.51
N SER A 197 -12.39 17.82 -2.44
CA SER A 197 -13.01 16.51 -2.58
C SER A 197 -12.68 15.54 -1.44
N LEU A 198 -11.55 15.72 -0.74
CA LEU A 198 -11.24 14.97 0.47
C LEU A 198 -11.98 15.55 1.68
N ILE A 199 -11.95 16.86 1.83
CA ILE A 199 -12.63 17.52 2.96
C ILE A 199 -14.13 17.21 3.00
N ARG A 200 -14.78 17.14 1.84
CA ARG A 200 -16.21 16.79 1.74
C ARG A 200 -16.55 15.39 2.25
N LEU A 201 -15.58 14.47 2.32
CA LEU A 201 -15.81 13.13 2.87
C LEU A 201 -16.05 13.11 4.39
N TYR A 202 -15.67 14.17 5.08
CA TYR A 202 -15.90 14.32 6.52
C TYR A 202 -17.30 14.86 6.86
N GLY A 203 -18.13 15.16 5.85
CA GLY A 203 -19.50 15.61 6.03
C GLY A 203 -19.64 17.00 6.65
N ASP A 204 -20.81 17.25 7.27
CA ASP A 204 -21.15 18.56 7.85
C ASP A 204 -20.54 18.79 9.26
N ASN A 205 -20.20 17.70 9.96
CA ASN A 205 -19.54 17.74 11.28
C ASN A 205 -18.17 17.05 11.22
N PRO A 206 -17.16 17.66 10.57
CA PRO A 206 -15.84 17.04 10.40
C PRO A 206 -15.11 16.78 11.71
N GLU A 207 -15.39 17.56 12.75
CA GLU A 207 -14.74 17.44 14.07
C GLU A 207 -15.14 16.14 14.80
N ALA A 208 -16.24 15.49 14.41
CA ALA A 208 -16.62 14.19 14.95
C ALA A 208 -15.69 13.07 14.46
N ASP A 209 -14.98 13.25 13.34
CA ASP A 209 -14.02 12.28 12.81
C ASP A 209 -12.61 12.63 13.29
N VAL A 210 -12.04 11.83 14.19
CA VAL A 210 -10.73 12.08 14.81
C VAL A 210 -9.61 12.25 13.78
N ARG A 211 -9.76 11.66 12.57
CA ARG A 211 -8.81 11.82 11.48
C ARG A 211 -8.74 13.23 10.94
N TYR A 212 -9.85 13.98 11.02
CA TYR A 212 -9.88 15.35 10.53
C TYR A 212 -8.92 16.25 11.31
N ALA A 213 -9.03 16.29 12.64
CA ALA A 213 -8.15 17.07 13.50
C ALA A 213 -6.68 16.60 13.43
N ALA A 214 -6.45 15.27 13.28
CA ALA A 214 -5.12 14.71 13.14
C ALA A 214 -4.44 15.03 11.78
N CYS A 215 -5.22 15.35 10.74
CA CYS A 215 -4.70 15.59 9.39
C CYS A 215 -4.69 17.06 8.96
N PHE A 216 -5.56 17.89 9.53
CA PHE A 216 -5.76 19.27 9.04
C PHE A 216 -5.83 20.27 10.18
N ASP A 217 -5.29 21.47 9.95
CA ASP A 217 -5.49 22.61 10.83
C ASP A 217 -6.82 23.33 10.54
N ARG A 218 -7.13 24.37 11.34
CA ARG A 218 -8.35 25.18 11.18
C ARG A 218 -8.49 25.88 9.82
N LYS A 219 -7.39 26.02 9.07
CA LYS A 219 -7.34 26.55 7.70
C LYS A 219 -7.37 25.45 6.65
N ARG A 220 -7.55 24.21 7.05
CA ARG A 220 -7.51 23.00 6.19
C ARG A 220 -6.14 22.78 5.53
N MET A 221 -5.07 23.27 6.14
CA MET A 221 -3.71 22.93 5.73
C MET A 221 -3.33 21.56 6.29
N ASN A 222 -2.52 20.85 5.55
CA ASN A 222 -2.06 19.54 5.96
C ASN A 222 -1.09 19.65 7.16
N VAL A 223 -1.36 18.90 8.20
CA VAL A 223 -0.48 18.79 9.38
C VAL A 223 0.09 17.40 9.57
N LYS A 224 -0.54 16.37 8.98
CA LYS A 224 -0.04 14.98 9.02
C LYS A 224 1.19 14.84 8.14
N THR A 225 2.28 14.33 8.73
CA THR A 225 3.51 14.04 7.98
C THR A 225 3.32 12.81 7.08
N PRO A 226 3.75 12.85 5.80
CA PRO A 226 3.73 11.70 4.94
C PRO A 226 4.65 10.60 5.49
N GLU A 227 4.10 9.42 5.70
CA GLU A 227 4.84 8.28 6.21
C GLU A 227 4.16 6.98 5.78
N CYS A 228 4.95 6.04 5.25
CA CYS A 228 4.44 4.71 4.96
C CYS A 228 4.37 3.89 6.25
N LYS A 229 3.19 3.39 6.56
CA LYS A 229 2.91 2.52 7.71
C LYS A 229 2.20 1.25 7.24
N VAL A 230 2.24 0.23 8.07
CA VAL A 230 1.30 -0.90 7.99
C VAL A 230 0.49 -0.87 9.27
N ARG A 231 -0.81 -0.73 9.16
CA ARG A 231 -1.73 -0.59 10.30
C ARG A 231 -2.91 -1.56 10.17
N LEU A 232 -3.46 -1.96 11.31
CA LEU A 232 -4.61 -2.86 11.33
C LEU A 232 -5.82 -2.27 10.61
N SER A 233 -6.01 -0.95 10.65
CA SER A 233 -7.08 -0.27 9.92
C SER A 233 -7.00 -0.46 8.39
N GLU A 234 -5.79 -0.53 7.82
CA GLU A 234 -5.61 -0.90 6.42
C GLU A 234 -6.02 -2.35 6.17
N ILE A 235 -5.65 -3.27 7.08
CA ILE A 235 -6.02 -4.69 7.01
C ILE A 235 -7.55 -4.84 7.06
N VAL A 236 -8.21 -4.11 7.94
CA VAL A 236 -9.69 -4.08 8.05
C VAL A 236 -10.32 -3.57 6.76
N LEU A 237 -9.78 -2.52 6.14
CA LEU A 237 -10.28 -2.00 4.87
C LEU A 237 -10.02 -2.95 3.70
N MET A 238 -8.88 -3.65 3.68
CA MET A 238 -8.63 -4.70 2.68
C MET A 238 -9.60 -5.86 2.86
N LEU A 239 -9.88 -6.28 4.10
CA LEU A 239 -10.87 -7.31 4.38
C LEU A 239 -12.28 -6.88 3.91
N SER A 240 -12.70 -5.67 4.24
CA SER A 240 -14.01 -5.15 3.83
C SER A 240 -14.17 -5.13 2.31
N GLU A 241 -13.15 -4.67 1.56
CA GLU A 241 -13.19 -4.64 0.10
C GLU A 241 -13.11 -6.06 -0.51
N SER A 242 -12.31 -6.96 0.08
CA SER A 242 -12.23 -8.36 -0.39
C SER A 242 -13.56 -9.08 -0.22
N LEU A 243 -14.23 -8.93 0.93
CA LEU A 243 -15.56 -9.50 1.18
C LEU A 243 -16.60 -8.95 0.19
N TYR A 244 -16.54 -7.65 -0.11
CA TYR A 244 -17.38 -7.07 -1.15
C TYR A 244 -17.22 -7.79 -2.50
N HIS A 245 -15.97 -8.00 -2.95
CA HIS A 245 -15.69 -8.68 -4.22
C HIS A 245 -16.04 -10.17 -4.20
N LEU A 246 -16.03 -10.80 -3.02
CA LEU A 246 -16.49 -12.19 -2.82
C LEU A 246 -18.01 -12.30 -2.70
N GLY A 247 -18.76 -11.19 -2.72
CA GLY A 247 -20.22 -11.15 -2.64
C GLY A 247 -20.78 -11.16 -1.21
N ASP A 248 -19.94 -11.08 -0.18
CA ASP A 248 -20.35 -10.92 1.22
C ASP A 248 -20.47 -9.43 1.59
N GLU A 249 -21.53 -8.79 1.09
CA GLU A 249 -21.78 -7.36 1.38
C GLU A 249 -22.06 -7.09 2.87
N GLU A 250 -22.67 -8.04 3.58
CA GLU A 250 -22.94 -7.93 5.02
C GLU A 250 -21.64 -7.94 5.82
N GLY A 251 -20.74 -8.87 5.51
CA GLY A 251 -19.39 -8.91 6.08
C GLY A 251 -18.59 -7.66 5.79
N ALA A 252 -18.64 -7.17 4.55
CA ALA A 252 -18.00 -5.93 4.13
C ALA A 252 -18.48 -4.72 4.95
N LEU A 253 -19.79 -4.54 5.09
CA LEU A 253 -20.41 -3.50 5.92
C LEU A 253 -20.02 -3.62 7.40
N ARG A 254 -19.99 -4.83 7.94
CA ARG A 254 -19.62 -5.07 9.35
C ARG A 254 -18.22 -4.55 9.65
N TRP A 255 -17.24 -4.88 8.82
CA TRP A 255 -15.85 -4.44 9.02
C TRP A 255 -15.65 -2.95 8.73
N LEU A 256 -16.36 -2.41 7.74
CA LEU A 256 -16.39 -0.98 7.48
C LEU A 256 -16.93 -0.20 8.70
N ASN A 257 -18.03 -0.65 9.27
CA ASN A 257 -18.62 -0.05 10.45
C ASN A 257 -17.74 -0.20 11.70
N GLU A 258 -17.04 -1.32 11.86
CA GLU A 258 -16.06 -1.50 12.93
C GLU A 258 -14.96 -0.44 12.88
N LEU A 259 -14.41 -0.17 11.71
CA LEU A 259 -13.44 0.92 11.56
C LEU A 259 -14.08 2.28 11.89
N ARG A 260 -15.28 2.57 11.37
CA ARG A 260 -15.96 3.85 11.56
C ARG A 260 -16.25 4.15 13.02
N ARG A 261 -16.68 3.16 13.81
CA ARG A 261 -16.89 3.30 15.27
C ARG A 261 -15.62 3.69 16.02
N ASN A 262 -14.45 3.29 15.54
CA ASN A 262 -13.15 3.65 16.11
C ASN A 262 -12.58 4.97 15.55
N ARG A 263 -13.30 5.66 14.66
CA ARG A 263 -12.83 6.92 14.01
C ARG A 263 -13.79 8.09 14.17
N ILE A 264 -15.09 7.83 14.30
CA ILE A 264 -16.11 8.86 14.26
C ILE A 264 -16.91 8.81 15.57
N GLU A 265 -16.93 9.89 16.31
CA GLU A 265 -17.70 10.00 17.55
C GLU A 265 -19.20 9.93 17.24
N GLY A 266 -19.90 9.03 17.92
CA GLY A 266 -21.33 8.81 17.71
C GLY A 266 -21.67 8.24 16.32
N ALA A 267 -20.73 7.51 15.68
CA ALA A 267 -20.96 6.92 14.37
C ALA A 267 -22.18 6.00 14.37
N GLU A 268 -23.13 6.29 13.53
CA GLU A 268 -24.20 5.34 13.19
C GLU A 268 -23.68 4.31 12.16
N ASP A 269 -24.09 3.06 12.32
CA ASP A 269 -23.74 2.01 11.39
C ASP A 269 -24.37 2.26 10.02
N LEU A 270 -23.60 2.12 8.97
CA LEU A 270 -24.10 2.07 7.62
C LEU A 270 -24.83 0.73 7.42
N ALA A 271 -25.99 0.79 6.78
CA ALA A 271 -26.72 -0.38 6.31
C ALA A 271 -26.94 -0.26 4.80
N ALA A 272 -27.13 -1.37 4.11
CA ALA A 272 -27.36 -1.40 2.66
C ALA A 272 -28.45 -0.40 2.22
N ALA A 273 -29.53 -0.28 3.00
CA ALA A 273 -30.64 0.62 2.73
C ALA A 273 -30.34 2.11 2.97
N THR A 274 -29.28 2.44 3.73
CA THR A 274 -28.92 3.82 4.10
C THR A 274 -27.64 4.31 3.44
N LEU A 275 -27.01 3.48 2.61
CA LEU A 275 -25.84 3.88 1.85
C LEU A 275 -26.17 5.07 0.92
N PRO A 276 -25.32 6.12 0.90
CA PRO A 276 -25.54 7.22 -0.01
C PRO A 276 -25.36 6.76 -1.48
N ALA A 277 -26.13 7.38 -2.38
CA ALA A 277 -25.98 7.13 -3.80
C ALA A 277 -24.56 7.47 -4.28
N VAL A 278 -24.07 6.75 -5.28
CA VAL A 278 -22.75 6.98 -5.88
C VAL A 278 -22.62 8.43 -6.35
N ARG A 279 -21.55 9.10 -5.91
CA ARG A 279 -21.32 10.51 -6.23
C ARG A 279 -20.92 10.69 -7.68
N LYS A 280 -21.64 11.60 -8.36
CA LYS A 280 -21.25 12.03 -9.69
C LYS A 280 -19.94 12.85 -9.65
N GLY A 281 -19.05 12.55 -10.59
CA GLY A 281 -17.81 13.30 -10.78
C GLY A 281 -16.67 12.87 -9.82
N ASP A 282 -16.83 11.77 -9.11
CA ASP A 282 -15.70 11.16 -8.43
C ASP A 282 -14.65 10.64 -9.44
N ARG A 283 -13.40 10.52 -9.00
CA ARG A 283 -12.32 10.06 -9.88
C ARG A 283 -12.41 8.55 -10.15
N ILE A 284 -12.72 7.78 -9.12
CA ILE A 284 -12.92 6.34 -9.27
C ILE A 284 -14.40 6.11 -9.62
N VAL A 285 -14.63 5.61 -10.81
CA VAL A 285 -15.96 5.29 -11.35
C VAL A 285 -16.12 3.82 -11.68
N VAL A 286 -15.01 3.10 -11.70
CA VAL A 286 -14.97 1.63 -11.85
C VAL A 286 -14.05 1.04 -10.78
N ASP A 287 -14.31 -0.21 -10.41
CA ASP A 287 -13.48 -0.99 -9.50
C ASP A 287 -12.24 -1.59 -10.18
N ALA A 288 -11.50 -2.40 -9.44
CA ALA A 288 -10.31 -3.09 -9.92
C ALA A 288 -10.60 -4.12 -11.04
N LEU A 289 -11.83 -4.58 -11.17
CA LEU A 289 -12.30 -5.52 -12.19
C LEU A 289 -12.97 -4.80 -13.38
N GLY A 290 -13.04 -3.46 -13.36
CA GLY A 290 -13.68 -2.66 -14.40
C GLY A 290 -15.19 -2.51 -14.26
N ASN A 291 -15.80 -3.02 -13.18
CA ASN A 291 -17.22 -2.86 -12.92
C ASN A 291 -17.55 -1.47 -12.38
N PRO A 292 -18.75 -0.93 -12.65
CA PRO A 292 -19.18 0.34 -12.07
C PRO A 292 -19.14 0.30 -10.53
N VAL A 293 -18.66 1.36 -9.91
CA VAL A 293 -18.64 1.50 -8.44
C VAL A 293 -20.07 1.47 -7.88
N THR A 294 -20.31 0.65 -6.87
CA THR A 294 -21.58 0.57 -6.13
C THR A 294 -21.57 1.52 -4.91
N PRO A 295 -22.73 1.80 -4.30
CA PRO A 295 -22.78 2.60 -3.06
C PRO A 295 -21.92 2.05 -1.93
N LEU A 296 -21.87 0.72 -1.73
CA LEU A 296 -21.04 0.10 -0.70
C LEU A 296 -19.54 0.26 -1.02
N LEU A 297 -19.15 -0.03 -2.24
CA LEU A 297 -17.75 0.10 -2.64
C LEU A 297 -17.27 1.56 -2.56
N GLN A 298 -18.14 2.53 -2.90
CA GLN A 298 -17.82 3.94 -2.70
C GLN A 298 -17.62 4.29 -1.22
N ALA A 299 -18.45 3.76 -0.33
CA ALA A 299 -18.27 3.97 1.11
C ALA A 299 -16.93 3.40 1.62
N ILE A 300 -16.52 2.22 1.13
CA ILE A 300 -15.21 1.62 1.43
C ILE A 300 -14.08 2.52 0.93
N PHE A 301 -14.14 2.99 -0.31
CA PHE A 301 -13.11 3.90 -0.88
C PHE A 301 -13.06 5.23 -0.15
N ASP A 302 -14.18 5.75 0.33
CA ASP A 302 -14.22 6.98 1.11
C ASP A 302 -13.51 6.83 2.46
N GLU A 303 -13.79 5.74 3.16
CA GLU A 303 -13.10 5.45 4.43
C GLU A 303 -11.62 5.18 4.19
N ARG A 304 -11.24 4.43 3.14
CA ARG A 304 -9.85 4.20 2.77
C ARG A 304 -9.12 5.51 2.45
N ARG A 305 -9.74 6.41 1.71
CA ARG A 305 -9.14 7.70 1.36
C ARG A 305 -8.91 8.61 2.57
N LYS A 306 -9.81 8.59 3.57
CA LYS A 306 -9.63 9.30 4.84
C LYS A 306 -8.53 8.65 5.69
N GLU A 307 -8.59 7.33 5.83
CA GLU A 307 -7.70 6.56 6.70
C GLU A 307 -6.25 6.57 6.21
N MET A 308 -6.04 6.33 4.92
CA MET A 308 -4.71 6.20 4.32
C MET A 308 -4.15 7.54 3.80
N PHE A 309 -4.75 8.68 4.20
CA PHE A 309 -4.26 9.99 3.79
C PHE A 309 -2.81 10.20 4.24
N MET A 310 -1.95 10.63 3.30
CA MET A 310 -0.50 10.82 3.50
C MET A 310 0.30 9.53 3.82
N GLU A 311 -0.25 8.35 3.53
CA GLU A 311 0.46 7.07 3.71
C GLU A 311 0.86 6.39 2.40
N GLY A 312 0.82 7.12 1.28
CA GLY A 312 1.32 6.64 -0.03
C GLY A 312 0.36 5.74 -0.80
N ASP A 313 -0.87 5.56 -0.32
CA ASP A 313 -1.85 4.63 -0.88
C ASP A 313 -2.60 5.18 -2.11
N ARG A 314 -3.04 6.45 -2.07
CA ARG A 314 -4.00 7.00 -3.04
C ARG A 314 -3.62 6.86 -4.50
N TRP A 315 -2.34 6.99 -4.86
CA TRP A 315 -1.89 6.81 -6.23
C TRP A 315 -2.14 5.38 -6.74
N PHE A 316 -1.86 4.42 -5.89
CA PHE A 316 -2.05 3.00 -6.21
C PHE A 316 -3.53 2.60 -6.21
N GLU A 317 -4.34 3.18 -5.32
CA GLU A 317 -5.79 3.02 -5.34
C GLU A 317 -6.39 3.51 -6.68
N LEU A 318 -5.99 4.71 -7.14
CA LEU A 318 -6.39 5.22 -8.45
C LEU A 318 -5.89 4.34 -9.61
N LYS A 319 -4.65 3.83 -9.50
CA LYS A 319 -4.06 2.95 -10.50
C LYS A 319 -4.84 1.65 -10.63
N ARG A 320 -5.20 1.02 -9.51
CA ARG A 320 -5.95 -0.23 -9.48
C ARG A 320 -7.38 -0.05 -9.98
N ASN A 321 -8.02 1.07 -9.68
CA ASN A 321 -9.42 1.34 -9.96
C ASN A 321 -9.57 2.29 -11.17
N GLY A 322 -9.36 1.74 -12.37
CA GLY A 322 -9.68 2.37 -13.64
C GLY A 322 -8.66 3.38 -14.20
N ARG A 323 -7.62 3.77 -13.45
CA ARG A 323 -6.61 4.75 -13.90
C ARG A 323 -7.26 6.03 -14.44
N PRO A 324 -8.04 6.77 -13.63
CA PRO A 324 -8.78 7.93 -14.12
C PRO A 324 -7.85 9.00 -14.69
N GLU A 325 -8.22 9.58 -15.82
CA GLU A 325 -7.51 10.73 -16.40
C GLU A 325 -8.05 12.02 -15.81
N TRP A 326 -7.17 12.91 -15.45
CA TRP A 326 -7.51 14.20 -14.85
C TRP A 326 -6.39 15.23 -15.09
N TRP A 327 -6.67 16.48 -14.80
CA TRP A 327 -5.69 17.54 -14.96
C TRP A 327 -5.61 18.44 -13.74
N VAL A 328 -4.47 19.07 -13.58
CA VAL A 328 -4.21 20.12 -12.59
C VAL A 328 -3.57 21.32 -13.26
N ILE A 329 -3.72 22.47 -12.65
CA ILE A 329 -2.96 23.67 -13.04
C ILE A 329 -1.89 23.88 -11.96
N SER A 330 -0.66 24.05 -12.38
CA SER A 330 0.47 24.42 -11.53
C SER A 330 1.31 25.46 -12.27
N ASN A 331 1.60 26.58 -11.61
CA ASN A 331 2.36 27.69 -12.19
C ASN A 331 1.82 28.16 -13.57
N GLY A 332 0.49 28.20 -13.72
CA GLY A 332 -0.17 28.60 -14.96
C GLY A 332 -0.16 27.55 -16.09
N LEU A 333 0.45 26.39 -15.88
CA LEU A 333 0.50 25.31 -16.85
C LEU A 333 -0.48 24.20 -16.48
N LYS A 334 -1.12 23.62 -17.50
CA LYS A 334 -2.01 22.47 -17.38
C LYS A 334 -1.22 21.18 -17.49
N TYR A 335 -1.32 20.35 -16.48
CA TYR A 335 -0.74 19.00 -16.45
C TYR A 335 -1.86 17.98 -16.46
N THR A 336 -1.85 17.05 -17.41
CA THR A 336 -2.86 16.00 -17.55
C THR A 336 -2.25 14.66 -17.16
N THR A 337 -2.86 13.99 -16.19
CA THR A 337 -2.53 12.61 -15.84
C THR A 337 -3.19 11.70 -16.87
N ARG A 338 -2.39 11.03 -17.70
CA ARG A 338 -2.83 10.02 -18.66
C ARG A 338 -2.74 8.63 -18.07
N LYS A 339 -3.51 7.69 -18.61
CA LYS A 339 -3.54 6.29 -18.11
C LYS A 339 -2.15 5.65 -18.04
N TYR A 340 -1.29 5.87 -19.02
CA TYR A 340 0.05 5.28 -19.04
C TYR A 340 0.96 5.80 -17.92
N LEU A 341 0.75 7.04 -17.43
CA LEU A 341 1.56 7.65 -16.36
C LEU A 341 1.40 6.97 -14.99
N TYR A 342 0.37 6.13 -14.83
CA TYR A 342 0.24 5.33 -13.61
C TYR A 342 1.27 4.19 -13.52
N THR A 343 1.88 3.84 -14.64
CA THR A 343 2.95 2.85 -14.72
C THR A 343 4.26 3.58 -15.01
N ALA A 344 5.25 3.48 -14.13
CA ALA A 344 6.51 4.18 -14.32
C ALA A 344 7.29 3.61 -15.51
N PRO A 345 8.08 4.42 -16.24
CA PRO A 345 8.95 3.93 -17.29
C PRO A 345 10.13 3.16 -16.71
N ILE A 346 10.62 2.17 -17.44
CA ILE A 346 11.94 1.60 -17.22
C ILE A 346 12.97 2.62 -17.72
N SER A 347 14.08 2.80 -17.01
CA SER A 347 15.05 3.80 -17.40
C SER A 347 15.66 3.50 -18.78
N LYS A 348 16.04 4.55 -19.49
CA LYS A 348 16.71 4.38 -20.79
C LYS A 348 18.04 3.64 -20.62
N ASP A 349 18.77 3.93 -19.56
CA ASP A 349 20.06 3.31 -19.29
C ASP A 349 19.93 1.79 -19.08
N ASP A 350 18.88 1.35 -18.37
CA ASP A 350 18.61 -0.10 -18.20
C ASP A 350 18.28 -0.79 -19.52
N ILE A 351 17.51 -0.14 -20.40
CA ILE A 351 17.17 -0.67 -21.73
C ILE A 351 18.41 -0.71 -22.63
N ASP A 352 19.23 0.34 -22.61
CA ASP A 352 20.48 0.38 -23.40
C ASP A 352 21.48 -0.72 -22.96
N LEU A 353 21.55 -0.99 -21.65
CA LEU A 353 22.39 -2.05 -21.10
C LEU A 353 21.83 -3.45 -21.33
N ASN A 354 20.51 -3.58 -21.40
CA ASN A 354 19.80 -4.85 -21.66
C ASN A 354 18.76 -4.66 -22.77
N PRO A 355 19.16 -4.73 -24.04
CA PRO A 355 18.29 -4.45 -25.20
C PRO A 355 17.06 -5.35 -25.36
N GLY A 356 17.02 -6.48 -24.62
CA GLY A 356 15.84 -7.36 -24.55
C GLY A 356 14.79 -6.89 -23.54
N LEU A 357 15.05 -5.83 -22.78
CA LEU A 357 14.13 -5.33 -21.77
C LEU A 357 13.10 -4.39 -22.41
N GLU A 358 11.85 -4.81 -22.44
CA GLU A 358 10.76 -4.05 -23.05
C GLU A 358 10.29 -2.87 -22.18
N GLN A 359 10.08 -1.71 -22.83
CA GLN A 359 9.52 -0.52 -22.18
C GLN A 359 8.02 -0.67 -21.91
N ASN A 360 7.55 0.02 -20.89
CA ASN A 360 6.11 0.13 -20.64
C ASN A 360 5.40 0.96 -21.72
N PRO A 361 4.15 0.59 -22.07
CA PRO A 361 3.37 1.31 -23.08
C PRO A 361 3.21 2.80 -22.78
N GLY A 362 3.30 3.63 -23.82
CA GLY A 362 3.14 5.09 -23.72
C GLY A 362 4.45 5.86 -23.56
N TYR A 363 5.57 5.18 -23.37
CA TYR A 363 6.91 5.78 -23.34
C TYR A 363 7.70 5.39 -24.59
N VAL A 364 8.39 6.39 -25.14
CA VAL A 364 9.25 6.23 -26.33
C VAL A 364 10.62 6.78 -25.97
N TYR A 365 11.64 5.97 -26.11
CA TYR A 365 13.04 6.35 -26.00
C TYR A 365 13.76 5.98 -27.29
#